data_42a978c1d910f7ef7f9b71afaa4da1c4
#
_entry.id   42a978c1d910f7ef7f9b71afaa4da1c4
#
_cell.length_a   1.000
_cell.length_b   1.000
_cell.length_c   1.000
_cell.angle_alpha   90.00
_cell.angle_beta   90.00
_cell.angle_gamma   90.00
#
_symmetry.space_group_name_H-M   'P 1'
#
loop_
_entity.id
_entity.type
_entity.pdbx_description
1 polymer ?
#
loop_
_entity_poly.entity_id
_entity_poly.type
_entity_poly.pdbx_seq_one_letter_code
_entity_poly.pdbx_strand_id
1 'polypeptide(L)'
;MFTIDTLQKLVDWAADLKRRGVYAGVEALEQSGKTVRRKGAALVIDGPFAEGREAVLGFFLVRVNDLDEACAIASESPHAEVGGATEVRMLGSFPKP
;
A
#
# COMPACT_ATOMS: atom_id res chain seq x y z
N MET A 1 0.97 13.70 -0.31
CA MET A 1 1.70 13.60 -1.58
C MET A 1 3.18 13.39 -1.29
N PHE A 2 3.83 12.53 -2.04
CA PHE A 2 5.25 12.32 -1.89
C PHE A 2 6.04 13.39 -2.61
N THR A 3 7.13 13.86 -1.99
CA THR A 3 8.09 14.71 -2.66
C THR A 3 8.93 13.86 -3.61
N ILE A 4 9.71 14.52 -4.48
CA ILE A 4 10.63 13.80 -5.38
C ILE A 4 11.63 13.01 -4.55
N ASP A 5 12.15 13.58 -3.45
CA ASP A 5 13.08 12.86 -2.57
C ASP A 5 12.44 11.61 -1.97
N THR A 6 11.21 11.71 -1.51
CA THR A 6 10.50 10.56 -0.94
C THR A 6 10.29 9.48 -1.99
N LEU A 7 9.92 9.87 -3.22
CA LEU A 7 9.75 8.90 -4.30
C LEU A 7 11.07 8.20 -4.63
N GLN A 8 12.18 8.95 -4.65
CA GLN A 8 13.47 8.35 -4.91
C GLN A 8 13.88 7.37 -3.81
N LYS A 9 13.61 7.72 -2.55
CA LYS A 9 13.86 6.82 -1.43
C LYS A 9 13.04 5.54 -1.53
N LEU A 10 11.80 5.63 -1.98
CA LEU A 10 10.96 4.46 -2.18
C LEU A 10 11.50 3.56 -3.29
N VAL A 11 11.97 4.15 -4.39
CA VAL A 11 12.61 3.39 -5.48
C VAL A 11 13.86 2.68 -4.99
N ASP A 12 14.68 3.38 -4.22
CA ASP A 12 15.92 2.83 -3.67
C ASP A 12 15.62 1.69 -2.69
N TRP A 13 14.58 1.85 -1.87
CA TRP A 13 14.16 0.81 -0.94
C TRP A 13 13.65 -0.42 -1.69
N ALA A 14 12.86 -0.23 -2.74
CA ALA A 14 12.40 -1.34 -3.57
C ALA A 14 13.58 -2.12 -4.18
N ALA A 15 14.60 -1.40 -4.65
CA ALA A 15 15.81 -2.02 -5.17
C ALA A 15 16.54 -2.82 -4.10
N ASP A 16 16.60 -2.30 -2.88
CA ASP A 16 17.20 -3.00 -1.75
C ASP A 16 16.41 -4.28 -1.40
N LEU A 17 15.11 -4.21 -1.36
CA LEU A 17 14.27 -5.38 -1.12
C LEU A 17 14.46 -6.43 -2.21
N LYS A 18 14.68 -6.02 -3.45
CA LYS A 18 15.01 -6.95 -4.54
C LYS A 18 16.32 -7.68 -4.28
N ARG A 19 17.35 -6.94 -3.86
CA ARG A 19 18.65 -7.55 -3.55
C ARG A 19 18.54 -8.55 -2.42
N ARG A 20 17.64 -8.29 -1.46
CA ARG A 20 17.43 -9.16 -0.31
C ARG A 20 16.52 -10.35 -0.63
N GLY A 21 15.97 -10.41 -1.84
CA GLY A 21 15.13 -11.53 -2.27
C GLY A 21 13.72 -11.54 -1.70
N VAL A 22 13.27 -10.46 -1.09
CA VAL A 22 11.94 -10.40 -0.46
C VAL A 22 10.92 -9.59 -1.27
N TYR A 23 11.37 -8.88 -2.29
CA TYR A 23 10.48 -8.04 -3.10
C TYR A 23 9.56 -8.89 -3.99
N ALA A 24 8.26 -8.62 -3.94
CA ALA A 24 7.27 -9.29 -4.79
C ALA A 24 6.48 -8.33 -5.66
N GLY A 25 6.47 -7.05 -5.35
CA GLY A 25 5.81 -6.06 -6.17
C GLY A 25 5.54 -4.76 -5.42
N VAL A 26 5.27 -3.70 -6.16
CA VAL A 26 4.87 -2.42 -5.63
C VAL A 26 3.95 -1.74 -6.64
N GLU A 27 2.92 -1.08 -6.13
CA GLU A 27 2.05 -0.25 -6.95
C GLU A 27 1.71 1.01 -6.18
N ALA A 28 1.74 2.13 -6.87
CA ALA A 28 1.25 3.39 -6.33
C ALA A 28 -0.20 3.58 -6.74
N LEU A 29 -0.98 4.21 -5.88
CA LEU A 29 -2.38 4.51 -6.16
C LEU A 29 -2.57 6.01 -6.25
N GLU A 30 -3.30 6.46 -7.25
CA GLU A 30 -3.69 7.85 -7.34
C GLU A 30 -4.77 8.15 -6.31
N GLN A 31 -4.84 9.42 -5.90
CA GLN A 31 -5.87 9.83 -4.95
C GLN A 31 -7.24 9.96 -5.60
N SER A 32 -7.29 10.12 -6.91
CA SER A 32 -8.55 10.18 -7.63
C SER A 32 -9.19 8.80 -7.69
N GLY A 33 -10.48 8.77 -7.68
CA GLY A 33 -11.20 7.51 -7.74
C GLY A 33 -12.65 7.70 -7.35
N LYS A 34 -13.35 6.62 -7.19
CA LYS A 34 -14.75 6.66 -6.78
C LYS A 34 -15.05 5.52 -5.83
N THR A 35 -15.98 5.78 -4.94
CA THR A 35 -16.53 4.75 -4.06
C THR A 35 -17.88 4.33 -4.63
N VAL A 36 -18.06 3.04 -4.83
CA VAL A 36 -19.28 2.48 -5.39
C VAL A 36 -19.96 1.62 -4.32
N ARG A 37 -21.22 1.91 -4.06
CA ARG A 37 -22.03 1.15 -3.12
C ARG A 37 -23.33 0.75 -3.77
N ARG A 38 -23.90 -0.33 -3.30
CA ARG A 38 -25.25 -0.73 -3.69
C ARG A 38 -26.17 -0.59 -2.49
N LYS A 39 -27.27 0.12 -2.67
CA LYS A 39 -28.31 0.29 -1.65
C LYS A 39 -29.60 -0.27 -2.22
N GLY A 40 -29.94 -1.51 -1.85
CA GLY A 40 -31.06 -2.19 -2.48
C GLY A 40 -30.80 -2.34 -3.97
N ALA A 41 -31.73 -1.85 -4.80
CA ALA A 41 -31.57 -1.85 -6.25
C ALA A 41 -30.80 -0.63 -6.77
N ALA A 42 -30.52 0.35 -5.92
CA ALA A 42 -29.85 1.58 -6.33
C ALA A 42 -28.34 1.44 -6.29
N LEU A 43 -27.68 2.06 -7.26
CA LEU A 43 -26.24 2.17 -7.31
C LEU A 43 -25.86 3.57 -6.84
N VAL A 44 -24.99 3.67 -5.83
CA VAL A 44 -24.50 4.94 -5.31
C VAL A 44 -23.03 5.05 -5.64
N ILE A 45 -22.66 6.14 -6.29
CA ILE A 45 -21.27 6.41 -6.66
C ILE A 45 -20.86 7.73 -6.04
N ASP A 46 -19.87 7.67 -5.16
CA ASP A 46 -19.32 8.85 -4.50
C ASP A 46 -17.90 9.12 -5.00
N GLY A 47 -17.37 10.29 -4.63
CA GLY A 47 -15.98 10.60 -4.87
C GLY A 47 -15.04 9.73 -4.04
N PRO A 48 -13.74 10.01 -4.10
CA PRO A 48 -12.76 9.22 -3.35
C PRO A 48 -13.07 9.22 -1.86
N PHE A 49 -12.83 8.09 -1.22
CA PHE A 49 -13.08 7.92 0.21
C PHE A 49 -11.95 8.59 1.00
N ALA A 50 -12.11 9.87 1.33
CA ALA A 50 -11.04 10.65 1.92
C ALA A 50 -11.44 11.51 3.10
N GLU A 51 -12.66 11.42 3.59
CA GLU A 51 -13.16 12.31 4.65
C GLU A 51 -12.46 12.05 5.98
N GLY A 52 -11.49 12.90 6.32
CA GLY A 52 -10.77 12.82 7.58
C GLY A 52 -10.06 11.50 7.80
N ARG A 53 -9.83 10.76 6.76
CA ARG A 53 -9.24 9.42 6.83
C ARG A 53 -7.93 9.37 6.11
N GLU A 54 -7.11 8.42 6.53
CA GLU A 54 -5.87 8.14 5.84
C GLU A 54 -6.19 7.47 4.50
N ALA A 55 -5.61 8.01 3.44
CA ALA A 55 -5.75 7.42 2.12
C ALA A 55 -4.64 6.39 1.91
N VAL A 56 -4.98 5.28 1.26
CA VAL A 56 -3.96 4.31 0.84
C VAL A 56 -3.28 4.86 -0.40
N LEU A 57 -1.99 5.14 -0.31
CA LEU A 57 -1.21 5.73 -1.40
C LEU A 57 -0.54 4.68 -2.28
N GLY A 58 -0.51 3.45 -1.83
CA GLY A 58 0.11 2.36 -2.57
C GLY A 58 0.38 1.19 -1.66
N PHE A 59 1.00 0.17 -2.22
CA PHE A 59 1.34 -1.00 -1.43
C PHE A 59 2.62 -1.65 -1.96
N PHE A 60 3.29 -2.37 -1.06
CA PHE A 60 4.40 -3.24 -1.37
C PHE A 60 4.00 -4.68 -1.08
N LEU A 61 4.37 -5.58 -1.97
CA LEU A 61 4.22 -7.02 -1.72
C LEU A 61 5.59 -7.60 -1.40
N VAL A 62 5.68 -8.30 -0.30
CA VAL A 62 6.92 -8.94 0.12
C VAL A 62 6.70 -10.41 0.42
N ARG A 63 7.71 -11.23 0.16
CA ARG A 63 7.71 -12.65 0.49
C ARG A 63 8.56 -12.85 1.71
N VAL A 64 7.92 -13.23 2.79
CA VAL A 64 8.55 -13.40 4.10
C VAL A 64 7.97 -14.64 4.77
N ASN A 65 8.58 -15.07 5.84
CA ASN A 65 8.17 -16.29 6.55
C ASN A 65 6.98 -16.06 7.48
N ASP A 66 6.85 -14.85 8.02
CA ASP A 66 5.80 -14.55 8.98
C ASP A 66 5.50 -13.05 9.02
N LEU A 67 4.48 -12.70 9.79
CA LEU A 67 4.04 -11.31 9.91
C LEU A 67 5.09 -10.44 10.62
N ASP A 68 5.81 -10.99 11.59
CA ASP A 68 6.83 -10.23 12.31
C ASP A 68 7.95 -9.78 11.37
N GLU A 69 8.37 -10.66 10.45
CA GLU A 69 9.37 -10.31 9.45
C GLU A 69 8.84 -9.22 8.52
N ALA A 70 7.57 -9.29 8.11
CA ALA A 70 6.96 -8.25 7.29
C ALA A 70 6.90 -6.91 8.04
N CYS A 71 6.59 -6.93 9.32
CA CYS A 71 6.57 -5.72 10.14
C CYS A 71 7.96 -5.11 10.28
N ALA A 72 8.98 -5.93 10.42
CA ALA A 72 10.36 -5.44 10.47
C ALA A 72 10.74 -4.75 9.18
N ILE A 73 10.35 -5.31 8.03
CA ILE A 73 10.58 -4.67 6.73
C ILE A 73 9.79 -3.36 6.64
N ALA A 74 8.54 -3.36 7.05
CA ALA A 74 7.70 -2.16 7.00
C ALA A 74 8.27 -1.01 7.83
N SER A 75 8.97 -1.32 8.93
CA SER A 75 9.58 -0.30 9.76
C SER A 75 10.68 0.48 9.04
N GLU A 76 11.20 -0.04 7.95
CA GLU A 76 12.24 0.60 7.14
C GLU A 76 11.66 1.58 6.12
N SER A 77 10.34 1.64 5.97
CA SER A 77 9.71 2.40 4.90
C SER A 77 10.06 3.88 4.97
N PRO A 78 10.57 4.46 3.87
CA PRO A 78 10.81 5.90 3.81
C PRO A 78 9.57 6.75 4.04
N HIS A 79 8.37 6.17 3.82
CA HIS A 79 7.11 6.85 4.05
C HIS A 79 6.94 7.23 5.52
N ALA A 80 7.47 6.44 6.44
CA ALA A 80 7.40 6.73 7.87
C ALA A 80 8.13 8.03 8.24
N GLU A 81 9.16 8.40 7.48
CA GLU A 81 9.94 9.62 7.74
C GLU A 81 9.11 10.89 7.52
N VAL A 82 8.06 10.81 6.73
CA VAL A 82 7.19 11.95 6.44
C VAL A 82 5.83 11.82 7.14
N GLY A 83 5.78 11.07 8.22
CA GLY A 83 4.57 10.96 9.03
C GLY A 83 3.56 9.94 8.53
N GLY A 84 3.94 9.12 7.58
CA GLY A 84 3.07 8.07 7.06
C GLY A 84 3.02 6.86 7.97
N ALA A 85 2.04 6.01 7.74
CA ALA A 85 1.88 4.75 8.43
C ALA A 85 1.81 3.62 7.42
N THR A 86 2.21 2.43 7.85
CA THR A 86 2.15 1.25 7.00
C THR A 86 1.31 0.19 7.71
N GLU A 87 0.22 -0.19 7.09
CA GLU A 87 -0.56 -1.32 7.56
C GLU A 87 0.01 -2.58 6.92
N VAL A 88 0.25 -3.59 7.74
CA VAL A 88 0.85 -4.85 7.29
C VAL A 88 -0.20 -5.95 7.39
N ARG A 89 -0.44 -6.64 6.28
CA ARG A 89 -1.41 -7.73 6.24
C ARG A 89 -0.86 -8.89 5.44
N MET A 90 -1.20 -10.09 5.85
CA MET A 90 -0.95 -11.27 5.03
C MET A 90 -1.95 -11.32 3.90
N LEU A 91 -1.51 -11.80 2.74
CA LEU A 91 -2.43 -12.02 1.64
C LEU A 91 -3.29 -13.24 1.94
N GLY A 92 -4.59 -13.06 1.78
CA GLY A 92 -5.52 -14.18 1.77
C GLY A 92 -5.55 -14.84 0.41
N SER A 93 -6.32 -15.89 0.29
CA SER A 93 -6.50 -16.56 -0.99
C SER A 93 -7.98 -16.56 -1.36
N PHE A 94 -8.23 -16.34 -2.64
CA PHE A 94 -9.56 -16.50 -3.20
C PHE A 94 -9.63 -17.81 -3.97
N PRO A 95 -10.78 -18.49 -3.96
CA PRO A 95 -10.99 -19.59 -4.89
C PRO A 95 -10.86 -19.05 -6.32
N LYS A 96 -10.23 -19.79 -7.18
CA LYS A 96 -10.14 -19.41 -8.58
C LYS A 96 -11.48 -19.64 -9.27
N PRO A 97 -11.90 -18.71 -10.15
CA PRO A 97 -13.12 -18.89 -10.90
C PRO A 97 -13.09 -20.10 -11.84
#